data_fa0b746ded2be49114702a4e08f94e9b
#
_entry.id   fa0b746ded2be49114702a4e08f94e9b
#
_cell.length_a   1.000
_cell.length_b   1.000
_cell.length_c   1.000
_cell.angle_alpha   90.00
_cell.angle_beta   90.00
_cell.angle_gamma   90.00
#
_symmetry.space_group_name_H-M   'P 1'
#
loop_
_entity.id
_entity.type
_entity.pdbx_description
1 polymer ?
#
loop_
_entity_poly.entity_id
_entity_poly.type
_entity_poly.pdbx_seq_one_letter_code
_entity_poly.pdbx_strand_id
1 'polypeptide(L)'
;MILNVQKYILNHIEEHLSLNEIAAVFGLSPNYLSTLFKKTCSMGFSEYITQRKISRAKPLLLEQDLKIYEVADRLGFESAFYFSKVFKKVEGISPREFVQAHMNEPNTHTIWRN
;
A
#
# COMPACT_ATOMS: atom_id res chain seq x y z
N MET A 1 -9.88 19.71 -2.51
CA MET A 1 -8.53 19.71 -1.97
C MET A 1 -8.07 18.28 -1.61
N ILE A 2 -8.75 17.63 -0.69
CA ILE A 2 -8.33 16.27 -0.28
C ILE A 2 -8.41 15.28 -1.41
N LEU A 3 -9.39 15.37 -2.27
CA LEU A 3 -9.47 14.47 -3.42
C LEU A 3 -8.22 14.53 -4.30
N ASN A 4 -7.68 15.74 -4.50
CA ASN A 4 -6.48 15.91 -5.30
C ASN A 4 -5.26 15.32 -4.58
N VAL A 5 -5.20 15.45 -3.26
CA VAL A 5 -4.13 14.84 -2.48
C VAL A 5 -4.20 13.32 -2.59
N GLN A 6 -5.40 12.75 -2.49
CA GLN A 6 -5.58 11.31 -2.64
C GLN A 6 -5.17 10.82 -4.02
N LYS A 7 -5.51 11.56 -5.07
CA LYS A 7 -5.08 11.21 -6.42
C LYS A 7 -3.57 11.24 -6.56
N TYR A 8 -2.93 12.25 -5.96
CA TYR A 8 -1.48 12.35 -5.98
C TYR A 8 -0.86 11.14 -5.30
N ILE A 9 -1.37 10.76 -4.14
CA ILE A 9 -0.87 9.60 -3.40
C ILE A 9 -0.98 8.34 -4.26
N LEU A 10 -2.13 8.10 -4.88
CA LEU A 10 -2.32 6.91 -5.69
C LEU A 10 -1.41 6.88 -6.91
N ASN A 11 -1.18 8.04 -7.53
CA ASN A 11 -0.30 8.12 -8.69
C ASN A 11 1.17 7.90 -8.33
N HIS A 12 1.53 8.10 -7.06
CA HIS A 12 2.91 7.97 -6.60
C HIS A 12 3.06 6.90 -5.55
N ILE A 13 2.15 5.93 -5.54
CA ILE A 13 2.08 4.95 -4.45
C ILE A 13 3.31 4.04 -4.35
N GLU A 14 4.05 3.90 -5.44
CA GLU A 14 5.26 3.09 -5.45
C GLU A 14 6.51 3.90 -5.07
N GLU A 15 6.34 5.18 -4.75
CA GLU A 15 7.44 6.02 -4.33
C GLU A 15 7.45 6.19 -2.82
N HIS A 16 8.53 6.74 -2.31
CA HIS A 16 8.59 7.13 -0.90
C HIS A 16 7.78 8.41 -0.74
N LEU A 17 6.72 8.35 0.05
CA LEU A 17 5.82 9.48 0.24
C LEU A 17 5.96 10.05 1.65
N SER A 18 6.11 11.37 1.76
CA SER A 18 6.18 12.04 3.05
C SER A 18 5.14 13.14 3.13
N LEU A 19 4.68 13.39 4.34
CA LEU A 19 3.71 14.46 4.60
C LEU A 19 4.28 15.81 4.17
N ASN A 20 5.55 16.06 4.51
CA ASN A 20 6.18 17.35 4.21
C ASN A 20 6.25 17.61 2.71
N GLU A 21 6.66 16.59 1.95
CA GLU A 21 6.78 16.74 0.51
C GLU A 21 5.44 16.95 -0.18
N ILE A 22 4.44 16.18 0.24
CA ILE A 22 3.11 16.31 -0.37
C ILE A 22 2.47 17.64 0.00
N ALA A 23 2.64 18.08 1.24
CA ALA A 23 2.14 19.39 1.65
C ALA A 23 2.76 20.49 0.79
N ALA A 24 4.07 20.39 0.53
CA ALA A 24 4.75 21.37 -0.31
C ALA A 24 4.18 21.40 -1.73
N VAL A 25 3.88 20.23 -2.29
CA VAL A 25 3.31 20.15 -3.64
C VAL A 25 1.99 20.94 -3.73
N PHE A 26 1.20 20.90 -2.67
CA PHE A 26 -0.11 21.57 -2.66
C PHE A 26 -0.10 22.94 -2.01
N GLY A 27 1.09 23.43 -1.65
CA GLY A 27 1.20 24.76 -1.03
C GLY A 27 0.62 24.85 0.37
N LEU A 28 0.63 23.74 1.10
CA LEU A 28 0.04 23.67 2.43
C LEU A 28 1.11 23.43 3.48
N SER A 29 0.83 23.82 4.73
CA SER A 29 1.71 23.43 5.82
C SER A 29 1.43 21.97 6.16
N PRO A 30 2.45 21.22 6.63
CA PRO A 30 2.23 19.83 7.02
C PRO A 30 1.16 19.66 8.09
N ASN A 31 1.13 20.56 9.08
CA ASN A 31 0.12 20.51 10.13
C ASN A 31 -1.29 20.67 9.57
N TYR A 32 -1.47 21.63 8.68
CA TYR A 32 -2.78 21.88 8.09
C TYR A 32 -3.23 20.66 7.28
N LEU A 33 -2.34 20.12 6.45
CA LEU A 33 -2.67 18.96 5.65
C LEU A 33 -3.01 17.76 6.54
N SER A 34 -2.22 17.51 7.58
CA SER A 34 -2.45 16.40 8.49
C SER A 34 -3.81 16.51 9.18
N THR A 35 -4.14 17.69 9.67
CA THR A 35 -5.40 17.93 10.36
C THR A 35 -6.59 17.77 9.40
N LEU A 36 -6.49 18.39 8.23
CA LEU A 36 -7.53 18.32 7.23
C LEU A 36 -7.76 16.90 6.76
N PHE A 37 -6.68 16.16 6.55
CA PHE A 37 -6.74 14.79 6.06
C PHE A 37 -7.47 13.90 7.06
N LYS A 38 -7.09 13.98 8.33
CA LYS A 38 -7.73 13.16 9.35
C LYS A 38 -9.20 13.51 9.51
N LYS A 39 -9.53 14.78 9.43
CA LYS A 39 -10.91 15.23 9.55
C LYS A 39 -11.76 14.71 8.39
N THR A 40 -11.21 14.71 7.19
CA THR A 40 -11.95 14.34 5.99
C THR A 40 -11.98 12.83 5.77
N CYS A 41 -10.88 12.13 6.06
CA CYS A 41 -10.74 10.69 5.74
C CYS A 41 -10.92 9.78 6.96
N SER A 42 -11.08 10.36 8.14
CA SER A 42 -11.26 9.60 9.38
C SER A 42 -10.06 8.74 9.76
N MET A 43 -8.92 8.95 9.14
CA MET A 43 -7.68 8.25 9.49
C MET A 43 -6.50 9.17 9.22
N GLY A 44 -5.38 8.89 9.88
CA GLY A 44 -4.18 9.71 9.72
C GLY A 44 -3.58 9.55 8.34
N PHE A 45 -2.77 10.53 7.98
CA PHE A 45 -2.12 10.58 6.67
C PHE A 45 -1.23 9.36 6.45
N SER A 46 -0.37 9.04 7.43
CA SER A 46 0.53 7.88 7.32
C SER A 46 -0.22 6.57 7.24
N GLU A 47 -1.28 6.44 8.02
CA GLU A 47 -2.10 5.24 8.00
C GLU A 47 -2.76 5.06 6.64
N TYR A 48 -3.26 6.14 6.06
CA TYR A 48 -3.87 6.09 4.74
C TYR A 48 -2.87 5.60 3.69
N ILE A 49 -1.67 6.18 3.69
CA ILE A 49 -0.63 5.78 2.73
C ILE A 49 -0.27 4.31 2.91
N THR A 50 -0.11 3.88 4.16
CA THR A 50 0.21 2.48 4.46
C THR A 50 -0.86 1.55 3.90
N GLN A 51 -2.13 1.86 4.14
CA GLN A 51 -3.21 1.03 3.63
C GLN A 51 -3.26 1.01 2.10
N ARG A 52 -2.98 2.15 1.45
CA ARG A 52 -2.95 2.18 0.00
C ARG A 52 -1.79 1.35 -0.55
N LYS A 53 -0.62 1.42 0.09
CA LYS A 53 0.52 0.61 -0.31
C LYS A 53 0.23 -0.88 -0.15
N ILE A 54 -0.39 -1.27 0.95
CA ILE A 54 -0.74 -2.69 1.16
C ILE A 54 -1.78 -3.15 0.14
N SER A 55 -2.76 -2.32 -0.19
CA SER A 55 -3.71 -2.66 -1.24
C SER A 55 -3.01 -2.87 -2.58
N ARG A 56 -2.02 -2.03 -2.90
CA ARG A 56 -1.25 -2.18 -4.14
C ARG A 56 -0.36 -3.42 -4.11
N ALA A 57 0.10 -3.81 -2.91
CA ALA A 57 0.95 -4.99 -2.77
C ALA A 57 0.25 -6.27 -3.19
N LYS A 58 -1.05 -6.37 -2.95
CA LYS A 58 -1.77 -7.62 -3.22
C LYS A 58 -1.64 -8.11 -4.66
N PRO A 59 -1.96 -7.29 -5.67
CA PRO A 59 -1.78 -7.77 -7.05
C PRO A 59 -0.31 -8.01 -7.39
N LEU A 60 0.61 -7.22 -6.82
CA LEU A 60 2.02 -7.42 -7.08
C LEU A 60 2.52 -8.75 -6.52
N LEU A 61 2.04 -9.14 -5.34
CA LEU A 61 2.42 -10.40 -4.72
C LEU A 61 1.97 -11.61 -5.53
N LEU A 62 0.94 -11.45 -6.35
CA LEU A 62 0.40 -12.54 -7.15
C LEU A 62 1.05 -12.62 -8.53
N GLU A 63 1.95 -11.71 -8.87
CA GLU A 63 2.71 -11.80 -10.12
C GLU A 63 3.79 -12.87 -9.98
N GLN A 64 3.89 -13.72 -10.98
CA GLN A 64 4.75 -14.91 -10.89
C GLN A 64 6.23 -14.60 -10.71
N ASP A 65 6.67 -13.49 -11.28
CA ASP A 65 8.08 -13.17 -11.29
C ASP A 65 8.55 -12.29 -10.14
N LEU A 66 7.64 -11.90 -9.26
CA LEU A 66 8.00 -11.01 -8.17
C LEU A 66 8.11 -11.75 -6.84
N LYS A 67 9.21 -11.53 -6.16
CA LYS A 67 9.42 -12.06 -4.82
C LYS A 67 8.94 -11.06 -3.79
N ILE A 68 8.68 -11.53 -2.58
CA ILE A 68 8.15 -10.67 -1.52
C ILE A 68 9.07 -9.47 -1.29
N TYR A 69 10.40 -9.68 -1.24
CA TYR A 69 11.30 -8.56 -1.00
C TYR A 69 11.31 -7.57 -2.17
N GLU A 70 11.03 -8.04 -3.38
CA GLU A 70 10.95 -7.15 -4.53
C GLU A 70 9.70 -6.29 -4.47
N VAL A 71 8.60 -6.85 -4.00
CA VAL A 71 7.37 -6.09 -3.81
C VAL A 71 7.58 -5.01 -2.73
N ALA A 72 8.22 -5.39 -1.62
CA ALA A 72 8.50 -4.44 -0.55
C ALA A 72 9.35 -3.28 -1.04
N ASP A 73 10.39 -3.58 -1.81
CA ASP A 73 11.29 -2.57 -2.34
C ASP A 73 10.56 -1.65 -3.31
N ARG A 74 9.77 -2.22 -4.20
CA ARG A 74 9.02 -1.46 -5.20
C ARG A 74 8.04 -0.49 -4.58
N LEU A 75 7.49 -0.84 -3.41
CA LEU A 75 6.55 0.01 -2.71
C LEU A 75 7.20 0.98 -1.73
N GLY A 76 8.53 1.01 -1.69
CA GLY A 76 9.25 1.96 -0.87
C GLY A 76 9.35 1.60 0.60
N PHE A 77 9.15 0.33 0.95
CA PHE A 77 9.35 -0.10 2.34
C PHE A 77 10.85 -0.27 2.60
N GLU A 78 11.26 0.03 3.83
CA GLU A 78 12.68 -0.02 4.21
C GLU A 78 13.25 -1.43 4.15
N SER A 79 12.44 -2.43 4.43
CA SER A 79 12.88 -3.81 4.42
C SER A 79 11.70 -4.74 4.19
N ALA A 80 12.01 -5.94 3.71
CA ALA A 80 10.98 -6.98 3.55
C ALA A 80 10.38 -7.37 4.90
N PHE A 81 11.19 -7.35 5.94
CA PHE A 81 10.74 -7.69 7.29
C PHE A 81 9.67 -6.70 7.76
N TYR A 82 9.94 -5.41 7.62
CA TYR A 82 9.01 -4.38 8.02
C TYR A 82 7.73 -4.44 7.17
N PHE A 83 7.89 -4.62 5.86
CA PHE A 83 6.74 -4.79 4.96
C PHE A 83 5.85 -5.94 5.42
N SER A 84 6.45 -7.09 5.75
CA SER A 84 5.69 -8.26 6.16
C SER A 84 4.92 -8.01 7.45
N LYS A 85 5.53 -7.29 8.40
CA LYS A 85 4.85 -6.93 9.64
C LYS A 85 3.65 -6.04 9.38
N VAL A 86 3.83 -5.02 8.55
CA VAL A 86 2.76 -4.07 8.23
C VAL A 86 1.65 -4.77 7.46
N PHE A 87 2.02 -5.59 6.48
CA PHE A 87 1.04 -6.34 5.70
C PHE A 87 0.17 -7.23 6.60
N LYS A 88 0.80 -7.95 7.51
CA LYS A 88 0.07 -8.83 8.42
C LYS A 88 -0.84 -8.02 9.33
N LYS A 89 -0.38 -6.86 9.79
CA LYS A 89 -1.19 -6.01 10.64
C LYS A 89 -2.45 -5.52 9.92
N VAL A 90 -2.32 -5.16 8.65
CA VAL A 90 -3.44 -4.64 7.87
C VAL A 90 -4.35 -5.75 7.37
N GLU A 91 -3.77 -6.84 6.87
CA GLU A 91 -4.53 -7.91 6.22
C GLU A 91 -4.88 -9.09 7.12
N GLY A 92 -4.22 -9.21 8.26
CA GLY A 92 -4.47 -10.32 9.18
C GLY A 92 -3.61 -11.55 8.92
N ILE A 93 -2.98 -11.64 7.76
CA ILE A 93 -2.09 -12.75 7.43
C ILE A 93 -0.83 -12.19 6.80
N SER A 94 0.23 -13.00 6.77
CA SER A 94 1.49 -12.56 6.20
C SER A 94 1.43 -12.54 4.67
N PRO A 95 2.34 -11.82 4.01
CA PRO A 95 2.39 -11.86 2.54
C PRO A 95 2.55 -13.28 1.99
N ARG A 96 3.35 -14.10 2.66
CA ARG A 96 3.54 -15.48 2.23
C ARG A 96 2.24 -16.27 2.33
N GLU A 97 1.53 -16.12 3.44
CA GLU A 97 0.25 -16.78 3.62
C GLU A 97 -0.77 -16.30 2.60
N PHE A 98 -0.74 -15.01 2.30
CA PHE A 98 -1.63 -14.45 1.30
C PHE A 98 -1.41 -15.09 -0.07
N VAL A 99 -0.14 -15.19 -0.48
CA VAL A 99 0.19 -15.80 -1.77
C VAL A 99 -0.23 -17.26 -1.78
N GLN A 100 0.07 -18.01 -0.71
CA GLN A 100 -0.30 -19.42 -0.64
C GLN A 100 -1.80 -19.62 -0.69
N ALA A 101 -2.57 -18.78 -0.01
CA ALA A 101 -4.02 -18.88 -0.02
C ALA A 101 -4.57 -18.70 -1.43
N HIS A 102 -4.02 -17.77 -2.20
CA HIS A 102 -4.48 -17.53 -3.56
C HIS A 102 -4.01 -18.60 -4.54
N MET A 103 -2.84 -19.18 -4.29
CA MET A 103 -2.35 -20.26 -5.15
C MET A 103 -3.12 -21.55 -4.95
N ASN A 104 -3.72 -21.72 -3.78
CA ASN A 104 -4.48 -22.92 -3.47
C ASN A 104 -5.96 -22.83 -3.78
N GLU A 105 -6.41 -21.72 -4.32
CA GLU A 105 -7.81 -21.56 -4.71
C GLU A 105 -8.13 -22.45 -5.88
N PRO A 106 -9.21 -23.23 -5.82
CA PRO A 106 -9.52 -24.18 -6.87
C PRO A 106 -9.90 -23.56 -8.17
N ASN A 107 -10.20 -22.36 -8.24
CA ASN A 107 -10.70 -21.80 -9.40
C ASN A 107 -10.00 -20.80 -9.95
N THR A 108 -8.98 -20.84 -10.06
CA THR A 108 -8.39 -19.81 -10.70
C THR A 108 -7.70 -20.28 -11.88
N HIS A 109 -7.96 -20.78 -12.16
CA HIS A 109 -7.49 -20.99 -13.05
C HIS A 109 -7.41 -22.08 -13.48
N THR A 110 -7.64 -22.67 -13.21
CA THR A 110 -7.67 -23.48 -13.55
C THR A 110 -8.12 -24.09 -13.85
N ILE A 111 -8.82 -24.19 -13.83
CA ILE A 111 -9.34 -24.58 -14.11
C ILE A 111 -9.34 -24.81 -14.67
N TRP A 112 -9.60 -24.77 -14.73
CA TRP A 112 -9.69 -24.72 -15.03
C TRP A 112 -9.19 -24.95 -15.43
N ARG A 113 -9.23 -25.05 -15.17
CA ARG A 113 -8.93 -25.18 -15.06
C ARG A 113 -8.69 -25.52 -15.29
N ASN A 114 -9.17 -25.61 -15.22
CA ASN A 114 -9.19 -25.75 -15.07
C ASN A 114 -8.97 -25.87 -15.16
#